data_abc3736ffddae9844c29f64e1103ce72
#
_entry.id   abc3736ffddae9844c29f64e1103ce72
#
_cell.length_a   1.000
_cell.length_b   1.000
_cell.length_c   1.000
_cell.angle_alpha   90.00
_cell.angle_beta   90.00
_cell.angle_gamma   90.00
#
_symmetry.space_group_name_H-M   'P 1'
#
loop_
_entity.id
_entity.type
_entity.pdbx_description
1 polymer ?
#
loop_
_entity_poly.entity_id
_entity_poly.type
_entity_poly.pdbx_seq_one_letter_code
_entity_poly.pdbx_strand_id
1 'polypeptide(L)'
;MTKVSGYLAAATAVCALLCSNIATAGRPSLAECFEGSDFIANAALARDAGMSSQAFLGRMQQDFEAIRAFPSELRWFVHDPDDEAFLLAAARDVFAHPGAPANHRRLFLKSCVDRMAGQPS
;
A
#
# COMPACT_ATOMS: atom_id res chain seq x y z
N MET A 1 39.87 10.91 -38.31
CA MET A 1 39.09 9.67 -38.47
C MET A 1 38.83 8.94 -37.15
N THR A 2 39.37 9.39 -36.06
CA THR A 2 39.18 8.75 -34.75
C THR A 2 38.18 9.46 -33.87
N LYS A 3 37.42 10.44 -34.37
CA LYS A 3 36.50 11.27 -33.56
C LYS A 3 35.08 10.74 -33.47
N VAL A 4 34.75 9.61 -34.13
CA VAL A 4 33.39 9.09 -34.20
C VAL A 4 33.09 8.11 -33.07
N SER A 5 34.12 7.56 -32.43
CA SER A 5 33.92 6.56 -31.35
C SER A 5 33.58 7.14 -29.97
N GLY A 6 33.66 8.47 -29.79
CA GLY A 6 33.33 9.12 -28.51
C GLY A 6 31.86 9.39 -28.28
N TYR A 7 31.06 9.35 -29.34
CA TYR A 7 29.62 9.67 -29.22
C TYR A 7 28.73 8.49 -28.88
N LEU A 8 29.21 7.26 -29.05
CA LEU A 8 28.44 6.05 -28.76
C LEU A 8 28.40 5.68 -27.26
N ALA A 9 29.34 6.19 -26.49
CA ALA A 9 29.41 5.90 -25.05
C ALA A 9 28.42 6.72 -24.19
N ALA A 10 27.96 7.88 -24.70
CA ALA A 10 27.05 8.76 -23.96
C ALA A 10 25.59 8.30 -24.01
N ALA A 11 25.22 7.52 -25.04
CA ALA A 11 23.82 7.06 -25.20
C ALA A 11 23.44 5.91 -24.26
N THR A 12 24.41 5.11 -23.78
CA THR A 12 24.17 3.97 -22.91
C THR A 12 23.93 4.37 -21.45
N ALA A 13 24.45 5.51 -21.00
CA ALA A 13 24.29 5.96 -19.62
C ALA A 13 22.88 6.48 -19.31
N VAL A 14 22.17 7.02 -20.32
CA VAL A 14 20.84 7.59 -20.17
C VAL A 14 19.77 6.49 -20.00
N CYS A 15 19.92 5.36 -20.68
CA CYS A 15 18.98 4.22 -20.55
C CYS A 15 19.04 3.57 -19.17
N ALA A 16 20.20 3.52 -18.52
CA ALA A 16 20.35 2.92 -17.19
C ALA A 16 19.66 3.73 -16.10
N LEU A 17 19.63 5.06 -16.22
CA LEU A 17 18.97 5.96 -15.27
C LEU A 17 17.44 5.89 -15.38
N LEU A 18 16.91 5.71 -16.58
CA LEU A 18 15.47 5.58 -16.81
C LEU A 18 14.92 4.23 -16.29
N CYS A 19 15.71 3.16 -16.37
CA CYS A 19 15.32 1.85 -15.88
C CYS A 19 15.27 1.78 -14.34
N SER A 20 16.06 2.59 -13.63
CA SER A 20 16.10 2.62 -12.17
C SER A 20 14.82 3.19 -11.54
N ASN A 21 14.11 4.08 -12.25
CA ASN A 21 12.90 4.72 -11.74
C ASN A 21 11.66 3.83 -11.82
N ILE A 22 11.70 2.75 -12.60
CA ILE A 22 10.56 1.82 -12.78
C ILE A 22 10.50 0.82 -11.61
N ALA A 23 11.62 0.57 -10.92
CA ALA A 23 11.71 -0.44 -9.85
C ALA A 23 10.97 -0.06 -8.56
N THR A 24 10.51 1.19 -8.42
CA THR A 24 9.77 1.67 -7.23
C THR A 24 8.27 1.77 -7.44
N ALA A 25 7.77 1.45 -8.66
CA ALA A 25 6.34 1.44 -8.94
C ALA A 25 5.68 0.22 -8.28
N GLY A 26 4.61 0.42 -7.50
CA GLY A 26 3.79 -0.65 -6.95
C GLY A 26 3.77 -0.76 -5.43
N ARG A 27 4.44 0.11 -4.69
CA ARG A 27 4.32 0.18 -3.23
C ARG A 27 3.38 1.31 -2.83
N PRO A 28 2.60 1.15 -1.74
CA PRO A 28 1.81 2.26 -1.22
C PRO A 28 2.70 3.48 -0.95
N SER A 29 2.20 4.65 -1.32
CA SER A 29 2.86 5.92 -1.03
C SER A 29 2.64 6.32 0.43
N LEU A 30 3.40 7.31 0.92
CA LEU A 30 3.18 7.86 2.24
C LEU A 30 1.75 8.42 2.38
N ALA A 31 1.24 9.09 1.35
CA ALA A 31 -0.14 9.58 1.32
C ALA A 31 -1.13 8.43 1.48
N GLU A 32 -0.91 7.32 0.80
CA GLU A 32 -1.76 6.13 0.93
C GLU A 32 -1.65 5.49 2.31
N CYS A 33 -0.51 5.55 2.96
CA CYS A 33 -0.38 5.11 4.35
C CYS A 33 -1.25 5.94 5.30
N PHE A 34 -1.31 7.26 5.11
CA PHE A 34 -2.20 8.12 5.89
C PHE A 34 -3.67 7.78 5.61
N GLU A 35 -4.05 7.63 4.36
CA GLU A 35 -5.42 7.26 3.98
C GLU A 35 -5.79 5.88 4.52
N GLY A 36 -4.89 4.91 4.44
CA GLY A 36 -5.08 3.59 5.01
C GLY A 36 -5.24 3.63 6.53
N SER A 37 -4.49 4.51 7.20
CA SER A 37 -4.63 4.68 8.66
C SER A 37 -6.00 5.24 9.03
N ASP A 38 -6.56 6.14 8.23
CA ASP A 38 -7.92 6.64 8.41
C ASP A 38 -8.95 5.53 8.16
N PHE A 39 -8.73 4.70 7.14
CA PHE A 39 -9.57 3.53 6.88
C PHE A 39 -9.60 2.58 8.08
N ILE A 40 -8.46 2.31 8.69
CA ILE A 40 -8.37 1.44 9.87
C ILE A 40 -9.06 2.07 11.10
N ALA A 41 -8.92 3.38 11.28
CA ALA A 41 -9.66 4.08 12.33
C ALA A 41 -11.18 3.98 12.10
N ASN A 42 -11.62 4.08 10.84
CA ASN A 42 -13.03 3.92 10.48
C ASN A 42 -13.51 2.49 10.71
N ALA A 43 -12.67 1.48 10.55
CA ALA A 43 -12.98 0.10 10.89
C ALA A 43 -13.28 -0.02 12.40
N ALA A 44 -12.47 0.64 13.25
CA ALA A 44 -12.70 0.66 14.69
C ALA A 44 -14.02 1.38 15.05
N LEU A 45 -14.34 2.47 14.36
CA LEU A 45 -15.61 3.16 14.54
C LEU A 45 -16.81 2.29 14.14
N ALA A 46 -16.68 1.56 13.02
CA ALA A 46 -17.71 0.62 12.57
C ALA A 46 -17.94 -0.50 13.60
N ARG A 47 -16.84 -1.05 14.13
CA ARG A 47 -16.89 -2.04 15.22
C ARG A 47 -17.64 -1.47 16.43
N ASP A 48 -17.29 -0.27 16.85
CA ASP A 48 -17.92 0.38 18.02
C ASP A 48 -19.39 0.68 17.78
N ALA A 49 -19.79 0.88 16.52
CA ALA A 49 -21.19 1.06 16.12
C ALA A 49 -21.96 -0.26 15.99
N GLY A 50 -21.31 -1.41 16.23
CA GLY A 50 -21.95 -2.72 16.25
C GLY A 50 -21.79 -3.55 15.00
N MET A 51 -20.98 -3.12 13.99
CA MET A 51 -20.73 -3.93 12.82
C MET A 51 -19.90 -5.15 13.20
N SER A 52 -20.26 -6.32 12.68
CA SER A 52 -19.49 -7.54 12.94
C SER A 52 -18.21 -7.58 12.13
N SER A 53 -17.22 -8.30 12.64
CA SER A 53 -15.97 -8.60 11.91
C SER A 53 -16.26 -9.22 10.54
N GLN A 54 -17.14 -10.22 10.53
CA GLN A 54 -17.50 -10.94 9.31
C GLN A 54 -18.10 -10.01 8.25
N ALA A 55 -18.99 -9.10 8.65
CA ALA A 55 -19.61 -8.15 7.73
C ALA A 55 -18.58 -7.17 7.16
N PHE A 56 -17.72 -6.62 8.01
CA PHE A 56 -16.71 -5.66 7.60
C PHE A 56 -15.69 -6.29 6.66
N LEU A 57 -15.12 -7.43 7.05
CA LEU A 57 -14.09 -8.11 6.27
C LEU A 57 -14.64 -8.66 4.95
N GLY A 58 -15.90 -9.13 4.96
CA GLY A 58 -16.56 -9.57 3.73
C GLY A 58 -16.72 -8.45 2.73
N ARG A 59 -17.05 -7.25 3.19
CA ARG A 59 -17.14 -6.07 2.34
C ARG A 59 -15.79 -5.66 1.77
N MET A 60 -14.73 -5.71 2.58
CA MET A 60 -13.37 -5.45 2.11
C MET A 60 -12.99 -6.38 0.96
N GLN A 61 -13.30 -7.67 1.08
CA GLN A 61 -12.98 -8.65 0.03
C GLN A 61 -13.74 -8.36 -1.26
N GLN A 62 -15.00 -7.94 -1.17
CA GLN A 62 -15.77 -7.50 -2.34
C GLN A 62 -15.15 -6.27 -2.99
N ASP A 63 -14.71 -5.30 -2.18
CA ASP A 63 -14.06 -4.10 -2.67
C ASP A 63 -12.73 -4.43 -3.36
N PHE A 64 -11.96 -5.38 -2.82
CA PHE A 64 -10.72 -5.83 -3.46
C PHE A 64 -10.97 -6.43 -4.83
N GLU A 65 -12.02 -7.24 -4.98
CA GLU A 65 -12.38 -7.80 -6.28
C GLU A 65 -12.68 -6.71 -7.31
N ALA A 66 -13.41 -5.67 -6.89
CA ALA A 66 -13.72 -4.53 -7.74
C ALA A 66 -12.45 -3.75 -8.11
N ILE A 67 -11.56 -3.54 -7.17
CA ILE A 67 -10.31 -2.81 -7.37
C ILE A 67 -9.37 -3.54 -8.33
N ARG A 68 -9.36 -4.87 -8.31
CA ARG A 68 -8.53 -5.68 -9.22
C ARG A 68 -8.87 -5.50 -10.69
N ALA A 69 -10.05 -4.98 -11.00
CA ALA A 69 -10.43 -4.65 -12.38
C ALA A 69 -9.62 -3.48 -12.96
N PHE A 70 -8.96 -2.69 -12.12
CA PHE A 70 -8.13 -1.57 -12.54
C PHE A 70 -6.67 -1.99 -12.66
N PRO A 71 -5.88 -1.31 -13.54
CA PRO A 71 -4.44 -1.49 -13.56
C PRO A 71 -3.82 -1.21 -12.20
N SER A 72 -2.73 -1.92 -11.85
CA SER A 72 -2.10 -1.86 -10.53
C SER A 72 -1.80 -0.42 -10.09
N GLU A 73 -1.33 0.42 -11.01
CA GLU A 73 -0.95 1.81 -10.74
C GLU A 73 -2.13 2.70 -10.36
N LEU A 74 -3.34 2.31 -10.75
CA LEU A 74 -4.56 3.07 -10.51
C LEU A 74 -5.34 2.59 -9.29
N ARG A 75 -4.86 1.55 -8.63
CA ARG A 75 -5.52 1.00 -7.44
C ARG A 75 -5.13 1.80 -6.21
N TRP A 76 -6.12 2.11 -5.38
CA TRP A 76 -5.87 2.72 -4.09
C TRP A 76 -5.26 1.71 -3.13
N PHE A 77 -4.14 2.02 -2.52
CA PHE A 77 -3.42 1.24 -1.50
C PHE A 77 -3.12 -0.21 -1.92
N VAL A 78 -4.09 -0.94 -2.43
CA VAL A 78 -4.01 -2.38 -2.73
C VAL A 78 -3.51 -2.61 -4.15
N HIS A 79 -2.23 -2.34 -4.38
CA HIS A 79 -1.60 -2.46 -5.71
C HIS A 79 -1.32 -3.91 -6.09
N ASP A 80 -1.17 -4.80 -5.10
CA ASP A 80 -0.86 -6.21 -5.30
C ASP A 80 -1.49 -7.08 -4.19
N PRO A 81 -1.43 -8.42 -4.29
CA PRO A 81 -1.98 -9.31 -3.26
C PRO A 81 -1.37 -9.13 -1.86
N ASP A 82 -0.11 -8.71 -1.77
CA ASP A 82 0.54 -8.48 -0.49
C ASP A 82 -0.04 -7.26 0.22
N ASP A 83 -0.37 -6.21 -0.54
CA ASP A 83 -1.06 -5.03 -0.01
C ASP A 83 -2.46 -5.39 0.49
N GLU A 84 -3.19 -6.23 -0.26
CA GLU A 84 -4.51 -6.72 0.16
C GLU A 84 -4.41 -7.47 1.49
N ALA A 85 -3.45 -8.39 1.59
CA ALA A 85 -3.23 -9.18 2.80
C ALA A 85 -2.85 -8.29 3.99
N PHE A 86 -2.00 -7.29 3.76
CA PHE A 86 -1.58 -6.35 4.80
C PHE A 86 -2.76 -5.55 5.35
N LEU A 87 -3.57 -4.97 4.49
CA LEU A 87 -4.72 -4.17 4.90
C LEU A 87 -5.79 -5.04 5.59
N LEU A 88 -6.03 -6.24 5.06
CA LEU A 88 -6.99 -7.18 5.64
C LEU A 88 -6.56 -7.63 7.04
N ALA A 89 -5.28 -7.93 7.23
CA ALA A 89 -4.75 -8.31 8.55
C ALA A 89 -4.90 -7.18 9.57
N ALA A 90 -4.65 -5.93 9.15
CA ALA A 90 -4.84 -4.77 10.02
C ALA A 90 -6.30 -4.59 10.41
N ALA A 91 -7.23 -4.79 9.49
CA ALA A 91 -8.65 -4.71 9.78
C ALA A 91 -9.10 -5.83 10.73
N ARG A 92 -8.61 -7.06 10.53
CA ARG A 92 -8.89 -8.17 11.46
C ARG A 92 -8.42 -7.85 12.88
N ASP A 93 -7.27 -7.23 12.99
CA ASP A 93 -6.69 -6.85 14.29
C ASP A 93 -7.57 -5.87 15.03
N VAL A 94 -8.20 -4.93 14.33
CA VAL A 94 -9.15 -3.97 14.90
C VAL A 94 -10.29 -4.69 15.65
N PHE A 95 -10.82 -5.76 15.08
CA PHE A 95 -11.92 -6.52 15.67
C PHE A 95 -11.44 -7.52 16.73
N ALA A 96 -10.24 -8.07 16.57
CA ALA A 96 -9.66 -9.03 17.51
C ALA A 96 -9.13 -8.37 18.79
N HIS A 97 -8.63 -7.13 18.68
CA HIS A 97 -8.01 -6.39 19.77
C HIS A 97 -8.71 -5.05 19.96
N PRO A 98 -9.81 -5.00 20.73
CA PRO A 98 -10.53 -3.75 20.95
C PRO A 98 -9.62 -2.67 21.51
N GLY A 99 -9.67 -1.51 20.92
CA GLY A 99 -8.87 -0.36 21.31
C GLY A 99 -9.42 0.89 20.64
N ALA A 100 -8.95 2.06 21.08
CA ALA A 100 -9.42 3.34 20.54
C ALA A 100 -9.05 3.47 19.05
N PRO A 101 -9.94 4.07 18.23
CA PRO A 101 -9.64 4.29 16.80
C PRO A 101 -8.30 4.99 16.56
N ALA A 102 -7.95 5.96 17.39
CA ALA A 102 -6.67 6.69 17.28
C ALA A 102 -5.45 5.78 17.49
N ASN A 103 -5.54 4.79 18.36
CA ASN A 103 -4.46 3.83 18.59
C ASN A 103 -4.27 2.92 17.38
N HIS A 104 -5.34 2.40 16.82
CA HIS A 104 -5.29 1.57 15.62
C HIS A 104 -4.75 2.36 14.43
N ARG A 105 -5.16 3.61 14.27
CA ARG A 105 -4.62 4.51 13.26
C ARG A 105 -3.12 4.64 13.37
N ARG A 106 -2.61 4.92 14.56
CA ARG A 106 -1.18 5.13 14.79
C ARG A 106 -0.36 3.86 14.54
N LEU A 107 -0.84 2.72 15.01
CA LEU A 107 -0.16 1.44 14.80
C LEU A 107 -0.11 1.05 13.33
N PHE A 108 -1.21 1.25 12.62
CA PHE A 108 -1.25 1.00 11.17
C PHE A 108 -0.28 1.91 10.42
N LEU A 109 -0.31 3.21 10.72
CA LEU A 109 0.57 4.18 10.07
C LEU A 109 2.03 3.80 10.25
N LYS A 110 2.42 3.44 11.46
CA LYS A 110 3.79 3.00 11.76
C LYS A 110 4.16 1.77 10.93
N SER A 111 3.31 0.74 10.94
CA SER A 111 3.56 -0.50 10.19
C SER A 111 3.62 -0.26 8.69
N CYS A 112 2.78 0.61 8.16
CA CYS A 112 2.76 0.95 6.75
C CYS A 112 4.04 1.69 6.34
N VAL A 113 4.47 2.65 7.13
CA VAL A 113 5.72 3.40 6.87
C VAL A 113 6.93 2.48 6.98
N ASP A 114 6.98 1.60 7.97
CA ASP A 114 8.05 0.61 8.12
C ASP A 114 8.11 -0.31 6.90
N ARG A 115 6.96 -0.74 6.40
CA ARG A 115 6.85 -1.58 5.21
C ARG A 115 7.35 -0.86 3.96
N MET A 116 7.05 0.44 3.82
CA MET A 116 7.56 1.27 2.72
C MET A 116 9.08 1.35 2.73
N ALA A 117 9.67 1.43 3.91
CA ALA A 117 11.12 1.50 4.09
C ALA A 117 11.80 0.13 3.91
N GLY A 118 11.03 -0.94 3.65
CA GLY A 118 11.56 -2.29 3.50
C GLY A 118 11.89 -2.98 4.81
N GLN A 119 11.40 -2.45 5.95
CA GLN A 119 11.61 -3.06 7.26
C GLN A 119 10.47 -4.04 7.57
N PRO A 120 10.74 -5.15 8.27
CA PRO A 120 9.70 -6.05 8.71
C PRO A 120 8.79 -5.35 9.71
N SER A 121 7.49 -5.49 9.52
CA SER A 121 6.47 -4.93 10.41
C SER A 121 6.16 -5.85 11.57
#